data_b91d70decccc81745b6f75778f0c8393
#
_entry.id   b91d70decccc81745b6f75778f0c8393
#
_cell.length_a   1.000
_cell.length_b   1.000
_cell.length_c   1.000
_cell.angle_alpha   90.00
_cell.angle_beta   90.00
_cell.angle_gamma   90.00
#
_symmetry.space_group_name_H-M   'P 1'
#
loop_
_entity.id
_entity.type
_entity.pdbx_description
1 polymer ?
#
loop_
_entity_poly.entity_id
_entity_poly.type
_entity_poly.pdbx_seq_one_letter_code
_entity_poly.pdbx_strand_id
1 'polypeptide(L)' 'MVYILLAPGFEEAEALVPVDMLRRANIETATVSIIGEPVPGSHGVTVLADVTLDDVDLS' A
#
# COMPACT_ATOMS: atom_id res chain seq x y z
N MET A 1 -8.69 1.63 -10.82
CA MET A 1 -7.83 1.85 -9.62
C MET A 1 -7.44 0.52 -9.00
N VAL A 2 -6.15 0.33 -8.76
CA VAL A 2 -5.64 -0.84 -8.05
C VAL A 2 -5.25 -0.41 -6.64
N TYR A 3 -5.70 -1.16 -5.64
CA TYR A 3 -5.35 -0.91 -4.25
C TYR A 3 -4.41 -1.98 -3.74
N ILE A 4 -3.33 -1.57 -3.08
CA ILE A 4 -2.39 -2.47 -2.42
C ILE A 4 -2.57 -2.27 -0.91
N LEU A 5 -3.12 -3.28 -0.23
CA LEU A 5 -3.41 -3.20 1.19
C LEU A 5 -2.15 -3.49 2.01
N LEU A 6 -1.84 -2.62 2.96
CA LEU A 6 -0.70 -2.77 3.83
C LEU A 6 -1.15 -3.04 5.26
N ALA A 7 -0.74 -4.18 5.79
CA ALA A 7 -0.94 -4.55 7.19
C ALA A 7 0.42 -4.61 7.90
N PRO A 8 0.47 -4.41 9.23
CA PRO A 8 1.74 -4.55 9.95
C PRO A 8 2.40 -5.90 9.68
N GLY A 9 3.71 -5.87 9.41
CA GLY A 9 4.45 -7.07 9.06
C GLY A 9 4.43 -7.43 7.59
N PHE A 10 3.91 -6.53 6.72
CA PHE A 10 3.93 -6.79 5.28
C PHE A 10 5.37 -6.95 4.75
N GLU A 11 5.52 -7.70 3.66
CA GLU A 11 6.83 -7.85 3.02
C GLU A 11 7.08 -6.64 2.12
N GLU A 12 8.07 -5.83 2.46
CA GLU A 12 8.30 -4.53 1.81
C GLU A 12 8.43 -4.66 0.27
N ALA A 13 9.31 -5.55 -0.18
CA ALA A 13 9.53 -5.70 -1.63
C ALA A 13 8.29 -6.24 -2.33
N GLU A 14 7.61 -7.20 -1.73
CA GLU A 14 6.43 -7.82 -2.34
C GLU A 14 5.26 -6.83 -2.47
N ALA A 15 5.19 -5.84 -1.58
CA ALA A 15 4.13 -4.83 -1.64
C ALA A 15 4.52 -3.66 -2.54
N LEU A 16 5.74 -3.15 -2.41
CA LEU A 16 6.12 -1.87 -3.05
C LEU A 16 6.61 -2.03 -4.49
N VAL A 17 7.21 -3.16 -4.84
CA VAL A 17 7.63 -3.40 -6.23
C VAL A 17 6.44 -3.45 -7.18
N PRO A 18 5.34 -4.17 -6.87
CA PRO A 18 4.14 -4.10 -7.70
C PRO A 18 3.57 -2.69 -7.84
N VAL A 19 3.59 -1.89 -6.77
CA VAL A 19 3.13 -0.50 -6.84
C VAL A 19 3.96 0.29 -7.85
N ASP A 20 5.29 0.17 -7.76
CA ASP A 20 6.19 0.85 -8.69
C ASP A 20 5.94 0.42 -10.13
N MET A 21 5.84 -0.89 -10.36
CA MET A 21 5.63 -1.42 -11.70
C MET A 21 4.30 -0.99 -12.30
N LEU A 22 3.22 -1.01 -11.51
CA LEU A 22 1.91 -0.59 -11.96
C LEU A 22 1.89 0.89 -12.31
N ARG A 23 2.52 1.73 -11.49
CA ARG A 23 2.60 3.17 -11.77
C ARG A 23 3.42 3.48 -13.01
N ARG A 24 4.50 2.73 -13.22
CA ARG A 24 5.31 2.87 -14.45
C ARG A 24 4.52 2.50 -15.70
N ALA A 25 3.57 1.59 -15.56
CA ALA A 25 2.67 1.19 -16.65
C ALA A 25 1.47 2.13 -16.80
N ASN A 26 1.45 3.26 -16.07
CA ASN A 26 0.36 4.23 -16.05
C ASN A 26 -0.96 3.66 -15.55
N ILE A 27 -0.89 2.67 -14.68
CA ILE A 27 -2.06 2.09 -14.01
C ILE A 27 -2.23 2.82 -12.68
N GLU A 28 -3.40 3.42 -12.46
CA GLU A 28 -3.68 4.15 -11.23
C GLU A 28 -3.67 3.19 -10.05
N THR A 29 -2.79 3.46 -9.09
CA THR A 29 -2.51 2.55 -7.97
C THR A 29 -2.35 3.35 -6.69
N ALA A 30 -2.95 2.88 -5.60
CA ALA A 30 -2.79 3.48 -4.29
C ALA A 30 -2.47 2.43 -3.24
N THR A 31 -1.57 2.77 -2.31
CA THR A 31 -1.33 1.97 -1.11
C THR A 31 -2.35 2.34 -0.06
N VAL A 32 -2.82 1.35 0.70
CA VAL A 32 -3.89 1.52 1.68
C VAL A 32 -3.41 0.99 3.03
N SER A 33 -3.41 1.85 4.05
CA SER A 33 -3.15 1.41 5.42
C SER A 33 -4.44 0.84 6.01
N ILE A 34 -4.41 -0.43 6.42
CA ILE A 34 -5.57 -1.04 7.07
C ILE A 34 -5.68 -0.65 8.55
N ILE A 35 -4.62 -0.08 9.13
CA ILE A 35 -4.62 0.36 10.53
C ILE A 35 -4.84 1.86 10.69
N GLY A 36 -4.97 2.60 9.58
CA GLY A 36 -5.23 4.05 9.60
C GLY A 36 -4.03 4.92 9.94
N GLU A 37 -2.82 4.35 9.97
CA GLU A 37 -1.57 5.06 10.30
C GLU A 37 -0.41 4.44 9.54
N PRO A 38 0.82 4.99 9.63
CA PRO A 38 1.98 4.39 8.95
C PRO A 38 2.14 2.92 9.33
N VAL A 39 2.48 2.08 8.35
CA VAL A 39 2.48 0.63 8.50
C VAL A 39 3.92 0.11 8.54
N PRO A 40 4.34 -0.55 9.65
CA PRO A 40 5.67 -1.15 9.71
C PRO A 40 5.73 -2.45 8.92
N GLY A 41 6.73 -2.56 8.03
CA GLY A 41 6.98 -3.79 7.30
C GLY A 41 7.77 -4.80 8.14
N SER A 42 7.90 -6.01 7.63
CA SER A 42 8.54 -7.12 8.36
C SER A 42 10.04 -6.92 8.58
N HIS A 43 10.67 -6.07 7.77
CA HIS A 43 12.10 -5.79 7.86
C HIS A 43 12.40 -4.36 8.33
N GLY A 44 11.47 -3.75 9.04
CA GLY A 44 11.69 -2.48 9.71
C GLY A 44 11.47 -1.23 8.86
N VAL A 45 10.97 -1.38 7.65
CA VAL A 45 10.62 -0.22 6.80
C VAL A 45 9.18 0.19 7.08
N THR A 46 9.01 1.39 7.63
CA THR A 46 7.67 1.93 7.89
C THR A 46 7.21 2.75 6.69
N VAL A 47 6.03 2.43 6.18
CA VAL A 47 5.48 3.05 4.99
C VAL A 47 4.27 3.92 5.35
N LEU A 48 4.29 5.16 4.88
CA LEU A 48 3.12 6.02 4.92
C LEU A 48 2.29 5.71 3.67
N ALA A 49 1.15 5.09 3.86
CA ALA A 49 0.28 4.73 2.74
C ALA A 49 -0.39 5.98 2.15
N ASP A 50 -0.81 5.87 0.88
CA ASP A 50 -1.47 6.99 0.20
C ASP A 50 -2.81 7.31 0.84
N VAL A 51 -3.56 6.29 1.24
CA VAL A 51 -4.89 6.44 1.85
C VAL A 51 -5.07 5.42 2.97
N THR A 52 -6.13 5.59 3.75
CA THR A 52 -6.53 4.60 4.76
C THR A 52 -7.70 3.77 4.22
N LEU A 53 -8.00 2.67 4.90
CA LEU A 53 -9.11 1.80 4.48
C LEU A 53 -10.44 2.54 4.46
N ASP A 54 -10.64 3.50 5.37
CA ASP A 54 -11.87 4.28 5.43
C ASP A 54 -12.08 5.16 4.19
N ASP A 55 -10.98 5.49 3.49
CA ASP A 55 -11.02 6.34 2.29
C ASP A 55 -11.28 5.53 1.02
N VAL A 56 -11.30 4.22 1.11
CA VAL A 56 -11.46 3.34 -0.05
C VAL A 56 -12.93 3.07 -0.32
N ASP A 57 -13.36 3.36 -1.55
CA ASP A 57 -14.70 3.02 -2.00
C ASP A 57 -14.63 1.70 -2.77
N LEU A 58 -15.18 0.66 -2.17
CA LEU A 58 -15.19 -0.69 -2.76
C LEU A 58 -16.49 -1.02 -3.48
N SER A 59 -17.43 -0.07 -3.56
CA SER A 59 -18.73 -0.29 -4.22
C SER A 59 -18.65 -0.23 -5.74
#